data_8e63121fba63140235478c2e1f78fc3b
#
_entry.id   8e63121fba63140235478c2e1f78fc3b
#
_cell.length_a   1.000
_cell.length_b   1.000
_cell.length_c   1.000
_cell.angle_alpha   90.00
_cell.angle_beta   90.00
_cell.angle_gamma   90.00
#
_symmetry.space_group_name_H-M   'P 1'
#
loop_
_entity.id
_entity.type
_entity.pdbx_description
1 polymer ?
#
loop_
_entity_poly.entity_id
_entity_poly.type
_entity_poly.pdbx_seq_one_letter_code
_entity_poly.pdbx_strand_id
1 'polypeptide(L)'
;MKKNPQGKRWHRLDNTGKIFPMIANENLSNVFRISVTLKEEIDPGLLGQALEEVLPWFAGFKVKLKRGFFWYYFEENKRQPFVEQEGSWPCRYIDPKSNQLYLFRVSYYGTRINLEVFHAVTDGMGAVNFLKELTAGYLELKRGGRRTGAGPGEGVSTQTEDSYLKNYRKMQTRRYSSRPALRLTGRYIPLEGRVWSTGTRTQGSLRR
;
A
#
# COMPACT_ATOMS: atom_id res chain seq x y z
N MET A 1 -16.29 -8.37 -5.05
CA MET A 1 -16.95 -8.13 -3.75
C MET A 1 -18.30 -8.82 -3.71
N LYS A 2 -18.60 -9.56 -2.63
CA LYS A 2 -19.93 -10.15 -2.41
C LYS A 2 -20.83 -9.12 -1.74
N LYS A 3 -22.15 -9.19 -1.98
CA LYS A 3 -23.13 -8.38 -1.25
C LYS A 3 -23.69 -9.21 -0.09
N ASN A 4 -23.84 -8.62 1.09
CA ASN A 4 -24.56 -9.23 2.19
C ASN A 4 -26.10 -9.02 2.03
N PRO A 5 -26.96 -9.65 2.85
CA PRO A 5 -28.40 -9.46 2.79
C PRO A 5 -28.87 -7.99 2.92
N GLN A 6 -28.02 -7.12 3.46
CA GLN A 6 -28.25 -5.68 3.60
C GLN A 6 -27.69 -4.87 2.41
N GLY A 7 -27.28 -5.53 1.30
CA GLY A 7 -26.75 -4.87 0.10
C GLY A 7 -25.33 -4.29 0.24
N LYS A 8 -24.67 -4.45 1.39
CA LYS A 8 -23.32 -3.94 1.61
C LYS A 8 -22.29 -4.82 0.91
N ARG A 9 -21.34 -4.18 0.22
CA ARG A 9 -20.23 -4.88 -0.43
C ARG A 9 -19.18 -5.25 0.60
N TRP A 10 -18.78 -6.51 0.62
CA TRP A 10 -17.73 -7.03 1.50
C TRP A 10 -16.86 -8.05 0.77
N HIS A 11 -15.66 -8.25 1.26
CA HIS A 11 -14.79 -9.37 0.83
C HIS A 11 -13.96 -9.88 2.01
N ARG A 12 -13.56 -11.14 1.91
CA ARG A 12 -12.66 -11.74 2.91
C ARG A 12 -11.26 -11.18 2.71
N LEU A 13 -10.53 -11.01 3.82
CA LEU A 13 -9.10 -10.85 3.76
C LEU A 13 -8.48 -12.13 3.15
N ASP A 14 -7.42 -11.96 2.39
CA ASP A 14 -6.59 -13.10 1.99
C ASP A 14 -5.92 -13.75 3.21
N ASN A 15 -5.18 -14.84 3.00
CA ASN A 15 -4.59 -15.56 4.12
C ASN A 15 -3.51 -14.76 4.85
N THR A 16 -2.77 -13.93 4.14
CA THR A 16 -1.75 -13.05 4.70
C THR A 16 -2.40 -11.87 5.42
N GLY A 17 -3.40 -11.25 4.79
CA GLY A 17 -4.15 -10.12 5.36
C GLY A 17 -4.88 -10.44 6.67
N LYS A 18 -5.23 -11.71 6.94
CA LYS A 18 -5.88 -12.12 8.19
C LYS A 18 -4.96 -12.00 9.42
N ILE A 19 -3.67 -12.15 9.25
CA ILE A 19 -2.69 -12.09 10.35
C ILE A 19 -2.50 -10.65 10.82
N PHE A 20 -2.40 -9.70 9.91
CA PHE A 20 -2.08 -8.31 10.23
C PHE A 20 -3.03 -7.67 11.25
N PRO A 21 -4.38 -7.77 11.13
CA PRO A 21 -5.28 -7.18 12.11
C PRO A 21 -5.20 -7.80 13.51
N MET A 22 -4.68 -9.03 13.62
CA MET A 22 -4.55 -9.72 14.90
C MET A 22 -3.34 -9.26 15.70
N ILE A 23 -2.28 -8.82 15.01
CA ILE A 23 -0.99 -8.46 15.61
C ILE A 23 -0.72 -6.94 15.59
N ALA A 24 -1.49 -6.18 14.81
CA ALA A 24 -1.30 -4.75 14.69
C ALA A 24 -1.69 -4.01 15.99
N ASN A 25 -0.78 -3.18 16.46
CA ASN A 25 -0.94 -2.30 17.62
C ASN A 25 0.03 -1.11 17.50
N GLU A 26 0.07 -0.24 18.50
CA GLU A 26 0.93 0.94 18.49
C GLU A 26 2.44 0.61 18.38
N ASN A 27 2.87 -0.54 18.91
CA ASN A 27 4.25 -1.01 18.84
C ASN A 27 4.59 -1.76 17.55
N LEU A 28 3.57 -2.35 16.89
CA LEU A 28 3.70 -3.11 15.64
C LEU A 28 2.58 -2.70 14.69
N SER A 29 2.77 -1.58 14.01
CA SER A 29 1.73 -0.95 13.20
C SER A 29 1.37 -1.75 11.94
N ASN A 30 2.32 -2.50 11.38
CA ASN A 30 2.20 -3.14 10.05
C ASN A 30 1.80 -2.15 8.94
N VAL A 31 2.25 -0.90 9.09
CA VAL A 31 2.06 0.19 8.14
C VAL A 31 3.36 0.41 7.41
N PHE A 32 3.28 0.57 6.10
CA PHE A 32 4.41 1.00 5.30
C PHE A 32 4.09 2.31 4.61
N ARG A 33 5.15 3.04 4.23
CA ARG A 33 5.03 4.34 3.56
C ARG A 33 5.70 4.30 2.20
N ILE A 34 5.08 4.95 1.24
CA ILE A 34 5.68 5.38 -0.01
C ILE A 34 5.43 6.87 -0.19
N SER A 35 6.33 7.55 -0.87
CA SER A 35 6.24 9.00 -1.03
C SER A 35 6.65 9.42 -2.43
N VAL A 36 6.11 10.56 -2.86
CA VAL A 36 6.54 11.26 -4.08
C VAL A 36 6.85 12.70 -3.73
N THR A 37 7.95 13.23 -4.28
CA THR A 37 8.35 14.62 -4.11
C THR A 37 8.13 15.35 -5.42
N LEU A 38 7.41 16.46 -5.38
CA LEU A 38 7.14 17.33 -6.52
C LEU A 38 8.11 18.51 -6.53
N LYS A 39 8.02 19.33 -7.56
CA LYS A 39 8.86 20.55 -7.69
C LYS A 39 8.29 21.74 -6.90
N GLU A 40 7.01 21.73 -6.65
CA GLU A 40 6.27 22.83 -6.03
C GLU A 40 5.57 22.35 -4.75
N GLU A 41 5.25 23.30 -3.88
CA GLU A 41 4.50 23.03 -2.66
C GLU A 41 3.13 22.41 -2.94
N ILE A 42 2.74 21.54 -2.04
CA ILE A 42 1.47 20.82 -2.12
C ILE A 42 0.34 21.71 -1.64
N ASP A 43 -0.69 21.86 -2.49
CA ASP A 43 -1.98 22.43 -2.09
C ASP A 43 -2.84 21.34 -1.47
N PRO A 44 -3.16 21.41 -0.17
CA PRO A 44 -3.94 20.37 0.51
C PRO A 44 -5.38 20.28 0.00
N GLY A 45 -5.97 21.36 -0.46
CA GLY A 45 -7.33 21.35 -1.01
C GLY A 45 -7.42 20.56 -2.31
N LEU A 46 -6.49 20.84 -3.23
CA LEU A 46 -6.39 20.09 -4.50
C LEU A 46 -6.02 18.62 -4.28
N LEU A 47 -5.15 18.35 -3.29
CA LEU A 47 -4.79 16.97 -2.95
C LEU A 47 -5.99 16.19 -2.38
N GLY A 48 -6.79 16.83 -1.53
CA GLY A 48 -8.04 16.26 -1.01
C GLY A 48 -9.03 15.96 -2.14
N GLN A 49 -9.23 16.90 -3.06
CA GLN A 49 -10.10 16.70 -4.23
C GLN A 49 -9.60 15.54 -5.11
N ALA A 50 -8.31 15.48 -5.40
CA ALA A 50 -7.71 14.38 -6.16
C ALA A 50 -7.94 13.03 -5.48
N LEU A 51 -7.82 12.98 -4.15
CA LEU A 51 -8.06 11.77 -3.38
C LEU A 51 -9.52 11.29 -3.50
N GLU A 52 -10.48 12.19 -3.44
CA GLU A 52 -11.90 11.88 -3.61
C GLU A 52 -12.22 11.35 -5.00
N GLU A 53 -11.60 11.92 -6.04
CA GLU A 53 -11.80 11.52 -7.43
C GLU A 53 -11.16 10.14 -7.76
N VAL A 54 -9.99 9.85 -7.18
CA VAL A 54 -9.22 8.64 -7.48
C VAL A 54 -9.64 7.43 -6.64
N LEU A 55 -10.00 7.65 -5.37
CA LEU A 55 -10.32 6.56 -4.44
C LEU A 55 -11.41 5.59 -4.96
N PRO A 56 -12.47 6.00 -5.66
CA PRO A 56 -13.47 5.09 -6.21
C PRO A 56 -12.93 4.04 -7.18
N TRP A 57 -11.83 4.31 -7.87
CA TRP A 57 -11.21 3.37 -8.80
C TRP A 57 -10.49 2.22 -8.08
N PHE A 58 -10.05 2.47 -6.84
CA PHE A 58 -9.32 1.51 -6.01
C PHE A 58 -10.23 0.92 -4.92
N ALA A 59 -11.12 0.03 -5.31
CA ALA A 59 -12.10 -0.56 -4.40
C ALA A 59 -11.48 -1.21 -3.16
N GLY A 60 -10.23 -1.71 -3.24
CA GLY A 60 -9.49 -2.28 -2.12
C GLY A 60 -9.04 -1.24 -1.10
N PHE A 61 -8.84 0.02 -1.49
CA PHE A 61 -8.56 1.12 -0.57
C PHE A 61 -9.84 1.68 0.07
N LYS A 62 -10.97 1.62 -0.64
CA LYS A 62 -12.26 2.14 -0.17
C LYS A 62 -12.95 1.18 0.81
N VAL A 63 -12.21 0.69 1.79
CA VAL A 63 -12.68 -0.30 2.75
C VAL A 63 -12.40 0.10 4.18
N LYS A 64 -13.17 -0.49 5.10
CA LYS A 64 -12.95 -0.49 6.54
C LYS A 64 -12.86 -1.90 7.05
N LEU A 65 -12.11 -2.10 8.12
CA LEU A 65 -11.99 -3.37 8.79
C LEU A 65 -13.15 -3.61 9.73
N LYS A 66 -13.75 -4.78 9.66
CA LYS A 66 -14.80 -5.24 10.56
C LYS A 66 -14.38 -6.56 11.21
N ARG A 67 -14.74 -6.72 12.47
CA ARG A 67 -14.60 -7.97 13.20
C ARG A 67 -15.89 -8.75 13.11
N GLY A 68 -15.85 -9.94 12.51
CA GLY A 68 -16.92 -10.93 12.57
C GLY A 68 -16.79 -11.78 13.83
N PHE A 69 -17.57 -12.87 13.92
CA PHE A 69 -17.56 -13.77 15.08
C PHE A 69 -16.20 -14.49 15.24
N PHE A 70 -15.62 -14.97 14.13
CA PHE A 70 -14.35 -15.71 14.13
C PHE A 70 -13.22 -15.07 13.33
N TRP A 71 -13.52 -14.07 12.49
CA TRP A 71 -12.51 -13.46 11.59
C TRP A 71 -12.79 -12.01 11.27
N TYR A 72 -11.76 -11.33 10.80
CA TYR A 72 -11.88 -10.00 10.23
C TYR A 72 -12.31 -10.06 8.77
N TYR A 73 -13.01 -9.04 8.30
CA TYR A 73 -13.41 -8.86 6.91
C TYR A 73 -13.42 -7.39 6.53
N PHE A 74 -13.29 -7.12 5.24
CA PHE A 74 -13.41 -5.77 4.72
C PHE A 74 -14.85 -5.49 4.30
N GLU A 75 -15.34 -4.32 4.68
CA GLU A 75 -16.63 -3.76 4.27
C GLU A 75 -16.37 -2.42 3.58
N GLU A 76 -17.15 -2.09 2.51
CA GLU A 76 -17.04 -0.82 1.81
C GLU A 76 -17.17 0.35 2.81
N ASN A 77 -16.23 1.29 2.74
CA ASN A 77 -16.26 2.51 3.53
C ASN A 77 -16.89 3.62 2.70
N LYS A 78 -17.94 4.25 3.23
CA LYS A 78 -18.67 5.34 2.57
C LYS A 78 -18.32 6.73 3.13
N ARG A 79 -17.41 6.79 4.12
CA ARG A 79 -16.97 8.06 4.68
C ARG A 79 -16.09 8.79 3.70
N GLN A 80 -16.02 10.10 3.83
CA GLN A 80 -15.16 10.94 3.03
C GLN A 80 -13.71 10.78 3.52
N PRO A 81 -12.73 10.51 2.64
CA PRO A 81 -11.32 10.51 3.00
C PRO A 81 -10.85 11.94 3.26
N PHE A 82 -9.73 12.10 3.96
CA PHE A 82 -9.13 13.40 4.16
C PHE A 82 -7.61 13.33 4.02
N VAL A 83 -7.02 14.49 3.86
CA VAL A 83 -5.57 14.69 3.78
C VAL A 83 -5.14 15.46 5.01
N GLU A 84 -4.03 15.07 5.61
CA GLU A 84 -3.47 15.74 6.79
C GLU A 84 -2.06 16.28 6.51
N GLN A 85 -1.67 17.34 7.21
CA GLN A 85 -0.29 17.75 7.24
C GLN A 85 0.53 16.73 8.04
N GLU A 86 1.71 16.35 7.55
CA GLU A 86 2.60 15.45 8.28
C GLU A 86 3.04 16.11 9.60
N GLY A 87 2.62 15.57 10.72
CA GLY A 87 2.90 16.11 12.05
C GLY A 87 3.47 15.09 13.04
N SER A 88 3.77 13.88 12.60
CA SER A 88 4.24 12.82 13.48
C SER A 88 5.15 11.81 12.77
N TRP A 89 5.70 10.87 13.56
CA TRP A 89 6.57 9.81 13.05
C TRP A 89 5.93 9.01 11.92
N PRO A 90 6.69 8.65 10.88
CA PRO A 90 6.18 7.83 9.79
C PRO A 90 5.82 6.40 10.24
N CYS A 91 4.90 5.78 9.51
CA CYS A 91 4.47 4.40 9.71
C CYS A 91 3.88 4.10 11.09
N ARG A 92 3.37 5.12 11.80
CA ARG A 92 2.64 4.90 13.05
C ARG A 92 1.35 4.13 12.81
N TYR A 93 0.86 3.49 13.85
CA TYR A 93 -0.42 2.81 13.81
C TYR A 93 -1.52 3.73 13.29
N ILE A 94 -2.33 3.24 12.38
CA ILE A 94 -3.49 3.95 11.86
C ILE A 94 -4.68 3.53 12.69
N ASP A 95 -5.10 4.38 13.66
CA ASP A 95 -6.34 4.15 14.37
C ASP A 95 -7.53 4.42 13.43
N PRO A 96 -8.33 3.40 13.10
CA PRO A 96 -9.45 3.60 12.18
C PRO A 96 -10.48 4.61 12.69
N LYS A 97 -10.62 4.80 14.01
CA LYS A 97 -11.60 5.70 14.58
C LYS A 97 -11.26 7.15 14.29
N SER A 98 -10.01 7.53 14.41
CA SER A 98 -9.52 8.87 14.11
C SER A 98 -9.31 9.13 12.61
N ASN A 99 -9.25 8.07 11.78
CA ASN A 99 -8.96 8.14 10.35
C ASN A 99 -10.18 7.80 9.47
N GLN A 100 -11.37 8.23 9.85
CA GLN A 100 -12.61 8.00 9.07
C GLN A 100 -12.85 6.52 8.71
N LEU A 101 -12.33 5.59 9.49
CA LEU A 101 -12.32 4.13 9.31
C LEU A 101 -11.49 3.65 8.11
N TYR A 102 -10.69 4.51 7.47
CA TYR A 102 -9.75 4.10 6.45
C TYR A 102 -8.51 3.45 7.06
N LEU A 103 -7.93 2.53 6.30
CA LEU A 103 -6.74 1.76 6.67
C LEU A 103 -5.49 2.25 5.92
N PHE A 104 -5.57 3.43 5.37
CA PHE A 104 -4.48 4.18 4.76
C PHE A 104 -4.58 5.64 5.16
N ARG A 105 -3.49 6.37 5.01
CA ARG A 105 -3.40 7.80 5.30
C ARG A 105 -2.68 8.49 4.18
N VAL A 106 -3.21 9.63 3.75
CA VAL A 106 -2.52 10.55 2.84
C VAL A 106 -2.11 11.77 3.63
N SER A 107 -0.83 12.09 3.63
CA SER A 107 -0.30 13.30 4.26
C SER A 107 0.65 14.04 3.32
N TYR A 108 0.90 15.31 3.64
CA TYR A 108 1.82 16.13 2.87
C TYR A 108 2.78 16.91 3.79
N TYR A 109 3.96 17.19 3.26
CA TYR A 109 4.94 18.08 3.91
C TYR A 109 5.73 18.81 2.83
N GLY A 110 5.62 20.16 2.78
CA GLY A 110 6.23 20.97 1.73
C GLY A 110 5.84 20.48 0.34
N THR A 111 6.82 19.95 -0.40
CA THR A 111 6.64 19.43 -1.77
C THR A 111 6.34 17.93 -1.85
N ARG A 112 6.22 17.24 -0.71
CA ARG A 112 6.11 15.78 -0.64
C ARG A 112 4.69 15.33 -0.30
N ILE A 113 4.18 14.37 -1.06
CA ILE A 113 2.96 13.61 -0.76
C ILE A 113 3.39 12.26 -0.20
N ASN A 114 2.84 11.88 0.93
CA ASN A 114 3.06 10.60 1.58
C ASN A 114 1.78 9.76 1.55
N LEU A 115 1.94 8.50 1.23
CA LEU A 115 0.91 7.48 1.37
C LEU A 115 1.38 6.43 2.37
N GLU A 116 0.67 6.28 3.47
CA GLU A 116 0.85 5.23 4.46
C GLU A 116 -0.29 4.24 4.37
N VAL A 117 0.04 2.96 4.32
CA VAL A 117 -0.96 1.90 4.11
C VAL A 117 -0.76 0.79 5.12
N PHE A 118 -1.85 0.39 5.76
CA PHE A 118 -1.88 -0.84 6.54
C PHE A 118 -1.74 -2.05 5.60
N HIS A 119 -0.76 -2.88 5.84
CA HIS A 119 -0.33 -3.91 4.88
C HIS A 119 -1.41 -4.95 4.50
N ALA A 120 -2.47 -5.06 5.30
CA ALA A 120 -3.61 -5.90 4.95
C ALA A 120 -4.44 -5.37 3.76
N VAL A 121 -4.31 -4.09 3.40
CA VAL A 121 -5.07 -3.45 2.31
C VAL A 121 -4.49 -3.81 0.96
N THR A 122 -3.17 -3.73 0.84
CA THR A 122 -2.46 -3.93 -0.43
C THR A 122 -0.98 -4.23 -0.20
N ASP A 123 -0.32 -4.73 -1.25
CA ASP A 123 1.14 -4.82 -1.34
C ASP A 123 1.76 -3.50 -1.82
N GLY A 124 3.09 -3.49 -1.92
CA GLY A 124 3.83 -2.31 -2.37
C GLY A 124 3.46 -1.85 -3.79
N MET A 125 3.17 -2.78 -4.71
CA MET A 125 2.82 -2.43 -6.08
C MET A 125 1.43 -1.80 -6.17
N GLY A 126 0.46 -2.31 -5.44
CA GLY A 126 -0.87 -1.71 -5.34
C GLY A 126 -0.82 -0.30 -4.75
N ALA A 127 0.02 -0.09 -3.72
CA ALA A 127 0.24 1.23 -3.15
C ALA A 127 0.91 2.20 -4.14
N VAL A 128 1.91 1.75 -4.90
CA VAL A 128 2.56 2.55 -5.95
C VAL A 128 1.56 2.97 -7.03
N ASN A 129 0.71 2.06 -7.48
CA ASN A 129 -0.31 2.37 -8.47
C ASN A 129 -1.31 3.42 -7.95
N PHE A 130 -1.74 3.28 -6.70
CA PHE A 130 -2.62 4.26 -6.07
C PHE A 130 -1.95 5.64 -5.97
N LEU A 131 -0.69 5.71 -5.49
CA LEU A 131 0.04 6.97 -5.37
C LEU A 131 0.30 7.63 -6.73
N LYS A 132 0.58 6.86 -7.78
CA LYS A 132 0.71 7.39 -9.15
C LYS A 132 -0.57 8.07 -9.62
N GLU A 133 -1.71 7.40 -9.47
CA GLU A 133 -3.00 7.94 -9.89
C GLU A 133 -3.38 9.18 -9.07
N LEU A 134 -3.16 9.14 -7.74
CA LEU A 134 -3.38 10.29 -6.88
C LEU A 134 -2.53 11.49 -7.30
N THR A 135 -1.25 11.25 -7.58
CA THR A 135 -0.33 12.30 -8.02
C THR A 135 -0.72 12.86 -9.38
N ALA A 136 -1.11 12.00 -10.32
CA ALA A 136 -1.57 12.43 -11.65
C ALA A 136 -2.83 13.29 -11.52
N GLY A 137 -3.83 12.85 -10.75
CA GLY A 137 -5.05 13.63 -10.50
C GLY A 137 -4.77 14.98 -9.86
N TYR A 138 -3.89 15.02 -8.86
CA TYR A 138 -3.44 16.25 -8.22
C TYR A 138 -2.80 17.22 -9.22
N LEU A 139 -1.88 16.75 -10.06
CA LEU A 139 -1.20 17.59 -11.05
C LEU A 139 -2.13 18.11 -12.14
N GLU A 140 -3.13 17.33 -12.53
CA GLU A 140 -4.17 17.77 -13.47
C GLU A 140 -5.02 18.90 -12.86
N LEU A 141 -5.50 18.73 -11.64
CA LEU A 141 -6.25 19.77 -10.93
C LEU A 141 -5.42 21.05 -10.75
N LYS A 142 -4.13 20.92 -10.42
CA LYS A 142 -3.22 22.06 -10.24
C LYS A 142 -3.01 22.85 -11.54
N ARG A 143 -3.11 22.20 -12.71
CA ARG A 143 -3.04 22.84 -14.02
C ARG A 143 -4.38 23.47 -14.45
N GLY A 144 -5.39 23.47 -13.60
CA GLY A 144 -6.74 23.96 -13.93
C GLY A 144 -7.53 23.00 -14.83
N GLY A 145 -7.02 21.79 -15.04
CA GLY A 145 -7.74 20.72 -15.71
C GLY A 145 -8.69 20.01 -14.77
N ARG A 146 -9.65 19.31 -15.33
CA ARG A 146 -10.45 18.31 -14.62
C ARG A 146 -10.22 16.98 -15.29
N ARG A 147 -9.98 15.94 -14.51
CA ARG A 147 -9.81 14.61 -15.08
C ARG A 147 -11.13 14.15 -15.69
N THR A 148 -11.27 14.35 -16.99
CA THR A 148 -12.47 13.94 -17.75
C THR A 148 -12.48 12.45 -18.10
N GLY A 149 -11.40 11.74 -17.75
CA GLY A 149 -11.24 10.31 -17.99
C GLY A 149 -11.96 9.46 -16.95
N ALA A 150 -12.81 8.59 -17.40
CA ALA A 150 -13.58 7.68 -16.56
C ALA A 150 -12.73 6.50 -16.06
N GLY A 151 -11.59 6.73 -15.44
CA GLY A 151 -10.84 5.61 -14.87
C GLY A 151 -9.32 5.84 -14.72
N PRO A 152 -8.61 4.83 -14.20
CA PRO A 152 -7.17 4.87 -14.02
C PRO A 152 -6.44 4.96 -15.36
N GLY A 153 -5.22 5.49 -15.34
CA GLY A 153 -4.34 5.58 -16.50
C GLY A 153 -4.07 4.23 -17.17
N GLU A 154 -3.72 4.28 -18.43
CA GLU A 154 -3.42 3.07 -19.22
C GLU A 154 -2.29 2.25 -18.53
N GLY A 155 -2.52 0.95 -18.40
CA GLY A 155 -1.57 0.03 -17.76
C GLY A 155 -1.54 0.06 -16.24
N VAL A 156 -2.35 0.88 -15.57
CA VAL A 156 -2.42 0.91 -14.11
C VAL A 156 -3.39 -0.15 -13.59
N SER A 157 -2.91 -1.06 -12.75
CA SER A 157 -3.76 -2.02 -12.06
C SER A 157 -4.41 -1.38 -10.84
N THR A 158 -5.73 -1.41 -10.78
CA THR A 158 -6.51 -0.99 -9.60
C THR A 158 -6.74 -2.14 -8.62
N GLN A 159 -6.21 -3.32 -8.91
CA GLN A 159 -6.34 -4.49 -8.05
C GLN A 159 -5.39 -4.36 -6.87
N THR A 160 -5.94 -4.45 -5.68
CA THR A 160 -5.20 -4.41 -4.41
C THR A 160 -4.98 -5.80 -3.83
N GLU A 161 -5.49 -6.83 -4.49
CA GLU A 161 -5.24 -8.22 -4.09
C GLU A 161 -3.75 -8.55 -4.27
N ASP A 162 -3.23 -9.36 -3.36
CA ASP A 162 -1.84 -9.80 -3.36
C ASP A 162 -1.45 -10.39 -4.71
N SER A 163 -0.63 -9.64 -5.45
CA SER A 163 -0.15 -10.02 -6.78
C SER A 163 0.75 -11.25 -6.72
N TYR A 164 1.37 -11.53 -5.55
CA TYR A 164 2.22 -12.69 -5.35
C TYR A 164 1.43 -14.00 -5.48
N LEU A 165 0.26 -14.10 -4.85
CA LEU A 165 -0.57 -15.30 -4.97
C LEU A 165 -1.11 -15.53 -6.38
N LYS A 166 -1.46 -14.47 -7.11
CA LYS A 166 -1.88 -14.58 -8.51
C LYS A 166 -0.73 -15.02 -9.42
N ASN A 167 0.46 -14.47 -9.20
CA ASN A 167 1.65 -14.83 -9.96
C ASN A 167 2.15 -16.23 -9.62
N TYR A 168 2.08 -16.64 -8.34
CA TYR A 168 2.44 -17.99 -7.91
C TYR A 168 1.53 -19.05 -8.55
N ARG A 169 0.22 -18.83 -8.61
CA ARG A 169 -0.72 -19.71 -9.32
C ARG A 169 -0.45 -19.76 -10.82
N LYS A 170 -0.13 -18.64 -11.46
CA LYS A 170 0.27 -18.60 -12.88
C LYS A 170 1.59 -19.32 -13.14
N MET A 171 2.54 -19.28 -12.20
CA MET A 171 3.79 -20.02 -12.30
C MET A 171 3.60 -21.53 -12.13
N GLN A 172 2.69 -21.98 -11.26
CA GLN A 172 2.38 -23.40 -11.11
C GLN A 172 1.67 -24.00 -12.33
N THR A 173 0.91 -23.22 -13.09
CA THR A 173 0.25 -23.69 -14.33
C THR A 173 1.16 -23.67 -15.55
N ARG A 174 2.27 -22.92 -15.51
CA ARG A 174 3.34 -23.08 -16.51
C ARG A 174 4.18 -24.28 -16.08
N ARG A 175 3.94 -25.43 -16.73
CA ARG A 175 4.87 -26.56 -16.69
C ARG A 175 6.27 -25.98 -16.90
N TYR A 176 7.12 -26.18 -15.92
CA TYR A 176 8.54 -25.85 -16.00
C TYR A 176 9.11 -26.61 -17.22
N SER A 177 9.14 -25.97 -18.37
CA SER A 177 10.00 -26.42 -19.45
C SER A 177 11.41 -26.25 -18.91
N SER A 178 12.12 -27.33 -18.80
CA SER A 178 13.48 -27.43 -18.31
C SER A 178 14.43 -26.65 -19.23
N ARG A 179 14.39 -25.32 -19.13
CA ARG A 179 15.47 -24.50 -19.65
C ARG A 179 16.58 -24.54 -18.61
N PRO A 180 17.82 -24.84 -19.03
CA PRO A 180 18.96 -24.88 -18.11
C PRO A 180 19.01 -23.52 -17.39
N ALA A 181 19.12 -23.58 -16.07
CA ALA A 181 19.27 -22.40 -15.24
C ALA A 181 20.42 -21.55 -15.79
N LEU A 182 20.11 -20.31 -16.16
CA LEU A 182 21.13 -19.33 -16.50
C LEU A 182 22.01 -19.20 -15.26
N ARG A 183 23.22 -19.73 -15.29
CA ARG A 183 24.22 -19.47 -14.27
C ARG A 183 24.52 -17.99 -14.33
N LEU A 184 23.93 -17.23 -13.40
CA LEU A 184 24.35 -15.87 -13.15
C LEU A 184 25.78 -15.94 -12.54
N THR A 185 26.80 -15.89 -13.37
CA THR A 185 28.15 -15.59 -12.94
C THR A 185 28.27 -14.09 -12.66
N GLY A 186 27.57 -13.63 -11.63
CA GLY A 186 27.76 -12.30 -11.09
C GLY A 186 29.03 -12.30 -10.24
N ARG A 187 30.02 -11.47 -10.58
CA ARG A 187 31.08 -11.13 -9.63
C ARG A 187 30.43 -10.52 -8.40
N TYR A 188 30.66 -11.16 -7.26
CA TYR A 188 30.28 -10.60 -5.97
C TYR A 188 31.15 -9.35 -5.76
N ILE A 189 30.53 -8.18 -5.72
CA ILE A 189 31.19 -6.94 -5.31
C ILE A 189 30.91 -6.81 -3.81
N PRO A 190 31.89 -6.99 -2.93
CA PRO A 190 31.68 -6.77 -1.52
C PRO A 190 31.39 -5.30 -1.31
N LEU A 191 30.25 -4.99 -0.68
CA LEU A 191 29.96 -3.64 -0.21
C LEU A 191 30.86 -3.36 0.99
N GLU A 192 31.91 -2.58 0.80
CA GLU A 192 32.67 -1.99 1.89
C GLU A 192 31.82 -0.92 2.59
N GLY A 193 30.98 -1.35 3.52
CA GLY A 193 30.24 -0.50 4.42
C GLY A 193 30.66 -0.79 5.86
N ARG A 194 31.06 0.22 6.62
CA ARG A 194 31.27 0.09 8.07
C ARG A 194 29.95 -0.28 8.71
N VAL A 195 29.82 -1.54 9.10
CA VAL A 195 28.73 -1.98 9.97
C VAL A 195 29.04 -1.47 11.36
N TRP A 196 28.18 -0.59 11.89
CA TRP A 196 28.18 -0.26 13.32
C TRP A 196 27.70 -1.48 14.08
N SER A 197 28.65 -2.29 14.57
CA SER A 197 28.32 -3.37 15.51
C SER A 197 28.20 -2.78 16.90
N THR A 198 26.97 -2.70 17.41
CA THR A 198 26.75 -2.74 18.85
C THR A 198 27.12 -4.16 19.30
N GLY A 199 28.16 -4.23 20.11
CA GLY A 199 28.84 -5.47 20.44
C GLY A 199 27.96 -6.53 21.10
N THR A 200 28.05 -7.71 20.55
CA THR A 200 28.23 -8.95 21.30
C THR A 200 28.96 -9.93 20.38
N ARG A 201 30.16 -10.21 20.79
CA ARG A 201 31.12 -11.14 20.14
C ARG A 201 30.62 -12.56 20.37
N THR A 202 30.19 -13.24 19.34
CA THR A 202 30.20 -14.71 19.32
C THR A 202 31.08 -15.16 18.17
N GLN A 203 32.24 -15.70 18.49
CA GLN A 203 33.11 -16.42 17.58
C GLN A 203 32.38 -17.67 17.10
N GLY A 204 32.15 -17.76 15.79
CA GLY A 204 31.79 -18.97 15.09
C GLY A 204 32.75 -19.14 13.92
N SER A 205 33.74 -20.01 14.07
CA SER A 205 34.66 -20.42 13.02
C SER A 205 33.89 -21.17 11.94
N LEU A 206 33.84 -20.67 10.72
CA LEU A 206 33.54 -21.47 9.54
C LEU A 206 34.89 -21.85 8.88
N ARG A 207 35.25 -23.10 9.07
CA ARG A 207 36.26 -23.77 8.24
C ARG A 207 35.63 -24.19 6.91
N ARG A 208 36.29 -23.84 5.86
CA ARG A 208 36.36 -24.37 4.48
C ARG A 208 35.08 -24.94 3.88
#